data_d28715d010ac93c1c17ff7ac1a25bd11
#
_entry.id   d28715d010ac93c1c17ff7ac1a25bd11
#
_cell.length_a   1.000
_cell.length_b   1.000
_cell.length_c   1.000
_cell.angle_alpha   90.00
_cell.angle_beta   90.00
_cell.angle_gamma   90.00
#
_symmetry.space_group_name_H-M   'P 1'
#
loop_
_entity.id
_entity.type
_entity.pdbx_description
1 polymer ?
#
loop_
_entity_poly.entity_id
_entity_poly.type
_entity_poly.pdbx_seq_one_letter_code
_entity_poly.pdbx_strand_id
1 'polypeptide(L)'
;MADHIATGQQLANKAEKKLFCCCALFGSNYEDAAELFLKSAKSFKLGKSWDKAGSIFIKSAKCHMKLDNKFDAAKAYVDASHCYKKTSRKGGITCLKQAVTIFMEIGQHIMAAKYCKEIGDLYELDQDFEQAKSYYEKAAELFDIRGDSATSVIQCKQKVAQFSAQLQQYQKAIKIYEDTAQQSLNNNLLKYGVRGYLLNSGLCELCRGDIVAITNTLERYQDLDPTFSRTREYRFLADLAASIDNEDVASFTRVVKEFGSITHLESWKSTLLSRVKDALEAKVMEEDDLT
;
A
#
# COMPACT_ATOMS: atom_id res chain seq x y z
N MET A 1 -29.98 4.86 19.31
CA MET A 1 -28.55 5.25 19.47
C MET A 1 -28.16 5.35 20.94
N ALA A 2 -28.84 6.18 21.74
CA ALA A 2 -28.53 6.32 23.18
C ALA A 2 -28.63 4.99 23.97
N ASP A 3 -29.62 4.17 23.66
CA ASP A 3 -29.83 2.86 24.30
C ASP A 3 -28.64 1.90 24.06
N HIS A 4 -28.12 1.85 22.83
CA HIS A 4 -26.93 1.03 22.53
C HIS A 4 -25.67 1.50 23.28
N ILE A 5 -25.52 2.80 23.49
CA ILE A 5 -24.39 3.35 24.26
C ILE A 5 -24.54 3.00 25.74
N ALA A 6 -25.74 3.12 26.29
CA ALA A 6 -26.02 2.75 27.68
C ALA A 6 -25.79 1.25 27.91
N THR A 7 -26.31 0.39 27.03
CA THR A 7 -26.09 -1.06 27.06
C THR A 7 -24.58 -1.39 26.97
N GLY A 8 -23.87 -0.73 26.05
CA GLY A 8 -22.43 -0.87 25.91
C GLY A 8 -21.69 -0.55 27.22
N GLN A 9 -22.05 0.54 27.88
CA GLN A 9 -21.44 0.94 29.15
C GLN A 9 -21.74 -0.05 30.29
N GLN A 10 -22.99 -0.52 30.39
CA GLN A 10 -23.37 -1.53 31.40
C GLN A 10 -22.56 -2.82 31.22
N LEU A 11 -22.41 -3.30 29.99
CA LEU A 11 -21.64 -4.52 29.72
C LEU A 11 -20.13 -4.31 29.98
N ALA A 12 -19.57 -3.15 29.66
CA ALA A 12 -18.17 -2.83 29.99
C ALA A 12 -17.94 -2.86 31.51
N ASN A 13 -18.83 -2.19 32.29
CA ASN A 13 -18.72 -2.15 33.72
C ASN A 13 -18.85 -3.57 34.35
N LYS A 14 -19.71 -4.42 33.77
CA LYS A 14 -19.86 -5.82 34.20
C LYS A 14 -18.59 -6.61 33.91
N ALA A 15 -17.96 -6.42 32.76
CA ALA A 15 -16.71 -7.07 32.43
C ALA A 15 -15.56 -6.64 33.33
N GLU A 16 -15.46 -5.35 33.64
CA GLU A 16 -14.46 -4.83 34.57
C GLU A 16 -14.62 -5.40 35.98
N LYS A 17 -15.86 -5.46 36.48
CA LYS A 17 -16.13 -6.09 37.80
C LYS A 17 -15.68 -7.56 37.87
N LYS A 18 -15.85 -8.32 36.76
CA LYS A 18 -15.37 -9.71 36.67
C LYS A 18 -13.85 -9.81 36.80
N LEU A 19 -13.09 -8.84 36.23
CA LEU A 19 -11.64 -8.81 36.36
C LEU A 19 -11.12 -8.38 37.73
N PHE A 20 -11.91 -7.57 38.48
CA PHE A 20 -11.53 -7.10 39.83
C PHE A 20 -11.90 -8.07 40.93
N CYS A 21 -12.69 -9.10 40.65
CA CYS A 21 -13.05 -10.08 41.66
C CYS A 21 -11.82 -10.87 42.11
N CYS A 22 -11.56 -10.95 43.41
CA CYS A 22 -10.38 -11.59 44.02
C CYS A 22 -10.18 -13.07 43.64
N CYS A 23 -11.15 -13.69 42.97
CA CYS A 23 -11.06 -15.04 42.43
C CYS A 23 -10.38 -15.10 41.04
N ALA A 24 -9.70 -14.03 40.60
CA ALA A 24 -9.06 -13.90 39.29
C ALA A 24 -7.88 -14.88 39.04
N LEU A 25 -7.61 -15.80 39.95
CA LEU A 25 -6.62 -16.88 39.79
C LEU A 25 -7.06 -17.98 38.81
N PHE A 26 -8.31 -17.96 38.34
CA PHE A 26 -8.85 -18.96 37.41
C PHE A 26 -9.18 -18.30 36.05
N GLY A 27 -8.69 -18.88 34.96
CA GLY A 27 -8.82 -18.39 33.58
C GLY A 27 -10.27 -18.05 33.14
N SER A 28 -11.29 -18.66 33.74
CA SER A 28 -12.71 -18.39 33.45
C SER A 28 -13.13 -16.92 33.56
N ASN A 29 -12.51 -16.14 34.46
CA ASN A 29 -12.82 -14.71 34.59
C ASN A 29 -12.36 -13.86 33.39
N TYR A 30 -11.23 -14.21 32.79
CA TYR A 30 -10.74 -13.52 31.58
C TYR A 30 -11.57 -13.88 30.35
N GLU A 31 -12.06 -15.13 30.25
CA GLU A 31 -12.93 -15.59 29.18
C GLU A 31 -14.29 -14.86 29.23
N ASP A 32 -14.96 -14.90 30.38
CA ASP A 32 -16.21 -14.17 30.62
C ASP A 32 -16.07 -12.66 30.36
N ALA A 33 -14.95 -12.06 30.81
CA ALA A 33 -14.69 -10.64 30.61
C ALA A 33 -14.44 -10.33 29.15
N ALA A 34 -13.69 -11.15 28.41
CA ALA A 34 -13.44 -10.99 26.97
C ALA A 34 -14.74 -11.01 26.19
N GLU A 35 -15.65 -11.95 26.50
CA GLU A 35 -16.97 -12.04 25.85
C GLU A 35 -17.85 -10.82 26.14
N LEU A 36 -17.89 -10.37 27.41
CA LEU A 36 -18.64 -9.17 27.81
C LEU A 36 -18.08 -7.91 27.15
N PHE A 37 -16.75 -7.75 27.05
CA PHE A 37 -16.13 -6.66 26.33
C PHE A 37 -16.47 -6.72 24.85
N LEU A 38 -16.45 -7.90 24.22
CA LEU A 38 -16.84 -8.06 22.84
C LEU A 38 -18.29 -7.61 22.58
N LYS A 39 -19.24 -8.03 23.45
CA LYS A 39 -20.65 -7.61 23.38
C LYS A 39 -20.79 -6.09 23.59
N SER A 40 -20.05 -5.54 24.55
CA SER A 40 -20.00 -4.10 24.83
C SER A 40 -19.49 -3.29 23.62
N ALA A 41 -18.35 -3.70 23.04
CA ALA A 41 -17.77 -3.05 21.87
C ALA A 41 -18.73 -3.06 20.67
N LYS A 42 -19.42 -4.18 20.42
CA LYS A 42 -20.45 -4.28 19.38
C LYS A 42 -21.62 -3.30 19.65
N SER A 43 -22.05 -3.15 20.90
CA SER A 43 -23.09 -2.18 21.28
C SER A 43 -22.64 -0.74 21.03
N PHE A 44 -21.42 -0.36 21.43
CA PHE A 44 -20.87 0.95 21.14
C PHE A 44 -20.73 1.21 19.63
N LYS A 45 -20.36 0.18 18.83
CA LYS A 45 -20.29 0.25 17.38
C LYS A 45 -21.65 0.53 16.75
N LEU A 46 -22.72 -0.13 17.23
CA LEU A 46 -24.09 0.14 16.81
C LEU A 46 -24.55 1.56 17.22
N GLY A 47 -24.10 2.04 18.37
CA GLY A 47 -24.31 3.42 18.83
C GLY A 47 -23.41 4.45 18.14
N LYS A 48 -22.57 4.05 17.15
CA LYS A 48 -21.59 4.89 16.44
C LYS A 48 -20.56 5.58 17.37
N SER A 49 -20.37 5.05 18.58
CA SER A 49 -19.39 5.54 19.54
C SER A 49 -18.03 4.86 19.26
N TRP A 50 -17.38 5.25 18.17
CA TRP A 50 -16.25 4.55 17.58
C TRP A 50 -15.04 4.45 18.51
N ASP A 51 -14.67 5.54 19.20
CA ASP A 51 -13.53 5.54 20.13
C ASP A 51 -13.76 4.63 21.34
N LYS A 52 -14.99 4.65 21.90
CA LYS A 52 -15.36 3.73 22.98
C LYS A 52 -15.34 2.29 22.48
N ALA A 53 -15.91 2.02 21.30
CA ALA A 53 -15.88 0.68 20.73
C ALA A 53 -14.44 0.18 20.55
N GLY A 54 -13.56 0.99 19.97
CA GLY A 54 -12.15 0.67 19.77
C GLY A 54 -11.43 0.37 21.09
N SER A 55 -11.62 1.23 22.11
CA SER A 55 -10.99 1.02 23.43
C SER A 55 -11.46 -0.27 24.11
N ILE A 56 -12.73 -0.63 23.96
CA ILE A 56 -13.29 -1.86 24.53
C ILE A 56 -12.80 -3.10 23.76
N PHE A 57 -12.66 -3.03 22.43
CA PHE A 57 -12.03 -4.11 21.67
C PHE A 57 -10.59 -4.37 22.12
N ILE A 58 -9.82 -3.31 22.44
CA ILE A 58 -8.47 -3.47 23.01
C ILE A 58 -8.51 -4.16 24.37
N LYS A 59 -9.50 -3.86 25.24
CA LYS A 59 -9.67 -4.56 26.51
C LYS A 59 -9.96 -6.05 26.29
N SER A 60 -10.84 -6.39 25.34
CA SER A 60 -11.10 -7.78 24.96
C SER A 60 -9.82 -8.46 24.45
N ALA A 61 -9.03 -7.79 23.58
CA ALA A 61 -7.76 -8.32 23.09
C ALA A 61 -6.78 -8.63 24.24
N LYS A 62 -6.67 -7.75 25.24
CA LYS A 62 -5.83 -7.97 26.41
C LYS A 62 -6.28 -9.17 27.26
N CYS A 63 -7.58 -9.41 27.37
CA CYS A 63 -8.10 -10.62 28.03
C CYS A 63 -7.71 -11.88 27.29
N HIS A 64 -7.88 -11.89 25.94
CA HIS A 64 -7.46 -13.02 25.10
C HIS A 64 -5.94 -13.27 25.19
N MET A 65 -5.12 -12.23 25.28
CA MET A 65 -3.66 -12.39 25.49
C MET A 65 -3.36 -13.05 26.85
N LYS A 66 -4.13 -12.77 27.91
CA LYS A 66 -3.97 -13.41 29.21
C LYS A 66 -4.37 -14.89 29.20
N LEU A 67 -5.24 -15.27 28.28
CA LEU A 67 -5.70 -16.65 28.05
C LEU A 67 -4.80 -17.42 27.07
N ASP A 68 -3.72 -16.82 26.59
CA ASP A 68 -2.89 -17.30 25.47
C ASP A 68 -3.66 -17.57 24.17
N ASN A 69 -4.86 -16.99 24.06
CA ASN A 69 -5.67 -17.06 22.84
C ASN A 69 -5.24 -15.93 21.88
N LYS A 70 -4.04 -16.07 21.34
CA LYS A 70 -3.40 -15.06 20.49
C LYS A 70 -4.19 -14.76 19.24
N PHE A 71 -4.84 -15.75 18.63
CA PHE A 71 -5.60 -15.54 17.41
C PHE A 71 -6.79 -14.59 17.61
N ASP A 72 -7.59 -14.82 18.67
CA ASP A 72 -8.72 -13.93 18.96
C ASP A 72 -8.26 -12.56 19.50
N ALA A 73 -7.11 -12.50 20.19
CA ALA A 73 -6.49 -11.23 20.54
C ALA A 73 -6.16 -10.38 19.30
N ALA A 74 -5.51 -10.98 18.29
CA ALA A 74 -5.21 -10.29 17.04
C ALA A 74 -6.48 -9.82 16.33
N LYS A 75 -7.53 -10.64 16.26
CA LYS A 75 -8.84 -10.27 15.67
C LYS A 75 -9.47 -9.10 16.43
N ALA A 76 -9.43 -9.08 17.75
CA ALA A 76 -9.96 -7.97 18.55
C ALA A 76 -9.18 -6.66 18.29
N TYR A 77 -7.86 -6.71 18.09
CA TYR A 77 -7.09 -5.54 17.64
C TYR A 77 -7.49 -5.06 16.24
N VAL A 78 -7.77 -5.97 15.31
CA VAL A 78 -8.29 -5.61 13.99
C VAL A 78 -9.65 -4.91 14.10
N ASP A 79 -10.56 -5.44 14.93
CA ASP A 79 -11.87 -4.82 15.17
C ASP A 79 -11.74 -3.44 15.82
N ALA A 80 -10.79 -3.26 16.73
CA ALA A 80 -10.44 -1.96 17.30
C ALA A 80 -9.96 -0.98 16.21
N SER A 81 -9.09 -1.44 15.30
CA SER A 81 -8.62 -0.64 14.17
C SER A 81 -9.78 -0.17 13.28
N HIS A 82 -10.72 -1.08 12.95
CA HIS A 82 -11.89 -0.72 12.14
C HIS A 82 -12.76 0.37 12.78
N CYS A 83 -12.78 0.44 14.11
CA CYS A 83 -13.46 1.51 14.83
C CYS A 83 -12.63 2.81 14.77
N TYR A 84 -11.36 2.76 15.15
CA TYR A 84 -10.50 3.94 15.18
C TYR A 84 -10.30 4.59 13.81
N LYS A 85 -10.27 3.82 12.72
CA LYS A 85 -10.20 4.42 11.36
C LYS A 85 -11.34 5.39 11.04
N LYS A 86 -12.44 5.36 11.80
CA LYS A 86 -13.55 6.32 11.66
C LYS A 86 -13.30 7.66 12.36
N THR A 87 -12.37 7.71 13.31
CA THR A 87 -12.07 8.89 14.14
C THR A 87 -10.61 9.27 14.09
N SER A 88 -9.72 8.30 14.10
CA SER A 88 -8.27 8.51 14.13
C SER A 88 -7.54 7.44 13.30
N ARG A 89 -7.03 7.83 12.13
CA ARG A 89 -6.25 6.92 11.28
C ARG A 89 -5.01 6.38 12.02
N LYS A 90 -4.32 7.24 12.76
CA LYS A 90 -3.17 6.87 13.59
C LYS A 90 -3.52 5.82 14.64
N GLY A 91 -4.68 5.94 15.30
CA GLY A 91 -5.19 4.94 16.24
C GLY A 91 -5.46 3.60 15.55
N GLY A 92 -6.04 3.64 14.35
CA GLY A 92 -6.26 2.45 13.52
C GLY A 92 -4.96 1.74 13.16
N ILE A 93 -3.95 2.46 12.68
CA ILE A 93 -2.62 1.93 12.36
C ILE A 93 -1.99 1.28 13.59
N THR A 94 -2.06 1.92 14.75
CA THR A 94 -1.49 1.37 15.99
C THR A 94 -2.09 0.01 16.35
N CYS A 95 -3.40 -0.13 16.23
CA CYS A 95 -4.08 -1.41 16.48
C CYS A 95 -3.70 -2.48 15.44
N LEU A 96 -3.61 -2.12 14.15
CA LEU A 96 -3.16 -3.06 13.12
C LEU A 96 -1.72 -3.52 13.35
N LYS A 97 -0.82 -2.65 13.78
CA LYS A 97 0.57 -3.03 14.13
C LYS A 97 0.60 -4.10 15.21
N GLN A 98 -0.23 -3.96 16.25
CA GLN A 98 -0.35 -5.00 17.30
C GLN A 98 -0.89 -6.32 16.72
N ALA A 99 -1.92 -6.27 15.89
CA ALA A 99 -2.47 -7.46 15.25
C ALA A 99 -1.44 -8.15 14.36
N VAL A 100 -0.68 -7.41 13.55
CA VAL A 100 0.38 -7.93 12.67
C VAL A 100 1.45 -8.66 13.50
N THR A 101 1.91 -8.05 14.60
CA THR A 101 2.90 -8.68 15.50
C THR A 101 2.41 -10.03 16.00
N ILE A 102 1.18 -10.07 16.50
CA ILE A 102 0.59 -11.32 17.02
C ILE A 102 0.39 -12.36 15.93
N PHE A 103 -0.12 -11.97 14.75
CA PHE A 103 -0.27 -12.90 13.62
C PHE A 103 1.06 -13.48 13.16
N MET A 104 2.14 -12.69 13.19
CA MET A 104 3.49 -13.19 12.89
C MET A 104 3.95 -14.21 13.94
N GLU A 105 3.75 -13.92 15.24
CA GLU A 105 4.12 -14.82 16.33
C GLU A 105 3.44 -16.20 16.24
N ILE A 106 2.20 -16.26 15.75
CA ILE A 106 1.45 -17.51 15.60
C ILE A 106 1.55 -18.12 14.19
N GLY A 107 2.48 -17.63 13.35
CA GLY A 107 2.72 -18.17 12.01
C GLY A 107 1.60 -17.90 10.99
N GLN A 108 0.70 -16.96 11.26
CA GLN A 108 -0.38 -16.57 10.37
C GLN A 108 0.09 -15.50 9.35
N HIS A 109 1.09 -15.86 8.53
CA HIS A 109 1.79 -14.94 7.64
C HIS A 109 0.86 -14.26 6.63
N ILE A 110 -0.12 -14.97 6.06
CA ILE A 110 -1.09 -14.39 5.11
C ILE A 110 -1.95 -13.31 5.78
N MET A 111 -2.38 -13.54 7.03
CA MET A 111 -3.13 -12.53 7.77
C MET A 111 -2.25 -11.33 8.12
N ALA A 112 -1.02 -11.56 8.55
CA ALA A 112 -0.05 -10.50 8.79
C ALA A 112 0.21 -9.67 7.52
N ALA A 113 0.43 -10.32 6.37
CA ALA A 113 0.63 -9.67 5.07
C ALA A 113 -0.57 -8.77 4.68
N LYS A 114 -1.79 -9.31 4.83
CA LYS A 114 -3.02 -8.56 4.55
C LYS A 114 -3.10 -7.25 5.35
N TYR A 115 -2.79 -7.32 6.65
CA TYR A 115 -2.84 -6.13 7.51
C TYR A 115 -1.63 -5.22 7.35
N CYS A 116 -0.45 -5.73 6.96
CA CYS A 116 0.65 -4.89 6.49
C CYS A 116 0.25 -4.08 5.26
N LYS A 117 -0.37 -4.72 4.26
CA LYS A 117 -0.89 -4.00 3.08
C LYS A 117 -1.89 -2.92 3.50
N GLU A 118 -2.84 -3.22 4.41
CA GLU A 118 -3.81 -2.24 4.89
C GLU A 118 -3.15 -1.06 5.63
N ILE A 119 -2.08 -1.30 6.40
CA ILE A 119 -1.28 -0.23 7.01
C ILE A 119 -0.62 0.62 5.91
N GLY A 120 -0.07 -0.01 4.87
CA GLY A 120 0.49 0.67 3.71
C GLY A 120 -0.53 1.59 3.02
N ASP A 121 -1.77 1.09 2.80
CA ASP A 121 -2.89 1.87 2.24
C ASP A 121 -3.20 3.11 3.11
N LEU A 122 -3.15 2.98 4.44
CA LEU A 122 -3.42 4.08 5.36
C LEU A 122 -2.31 5.13 5.34
N TYR A 123 -1.05 4.72 5.23
CA TYR A 123 0.08 5.65 5.08
C TYR A 123 0.08 6.34 3.70
N GLU A 124 -0.33 5.63 2.62
CA GLU A 124 -0.54 6.24 1.31
C GLU A 124 -1.56 7.39 1.38
N LEU A 125 -2.67 7.20 2.09
CA LEU A 125 -3.68 8.25 2.32
C LEU A 125 -3.14 9.43 3.14
N ASP A 126 -2.13 9.22 3.97
CA ASP A 126 -1.43 10.26 4.73
C ASP A 126 -0.25 10.88 3.94
N GLN A 127 -0.02 10.40 2.71
CA GLN A 127 1.12 10.79 1.85
C GLN A 127 2.51 10.51 2.47
N ASP A 128 2.57 9.64 3.47
CA ASP A 128 3.81 9.14 4.04
C ASP A 128 4.32 7.95 3.21
N PHE A 129 4.90 8.27 2.05
CA PHE A 129 5.31 7.26 1.06
C PHE A 129 6.45 6.37 1.54
N GLU A 130 7.31 6.84 2.46
CA GLU A 130 8.36 6.00 3.04
C GLU A 130 7.76 4.89 3.92
N GLN A 131 6.83 5.23 4.79
CA GLN A 131 6.15 4.23 5.62
C GLN A 131 5.26 3.33 4.75
N ALA A 132 4.51 3.88 3.79
CA ALA A 132 3.70 3.10 2.88
C ALA A 132 4.56 2.03 2.17
N LYS A 133 5.69 2.45 1.56
CA LYS A 133 6.65 1.57 0.89
C LYS A 133 7.12 0.44 1.81
N SER A 134 7.58 0.76 3.02
CA SER A 134 8.09 -0.22 3.99
C SER A 134 7.04 -1.28 4.35
N TYR A 135 5.78 -0.88 4.55
CA TYR A 135 4.72 -1.83 4.87
C TYR A 135 4.29 -2.69 3.68
N TYR A 136 4.35 -2.17 2.45
CA TYR A 136 4.12 -2.97 1.25
C TYR A 136 5.29 -3.94 0.97
N GLU A 137 6.55 -3.56 1.24
CA GLU A 137 7.70 -4.47 1.20
C GLU A 137 7.48 -5.64 2.14
N LYS A 138 7.16 -5.35 3.41
CA LYS A 138 6.85 -6.37 4.41
C LYS A 138 5.67 -7.26 4.02
N ALA A 139 4.62 -6.68 3.41
CA ALA A 139 3.49 -7.46 2.91
C ALA A 139 3.90 -8.39 1.77
N ALA A 140 4.73 -7.92 0.83
CA ALA A 140 5.23 -8.74 -0.28
C ALA A 140 6.05 -9.93 0.23
N GLU A 141 6.97 -9.72 1.17
CA GLU A 141 7.77 -10.76 1.80
C GLU A 141 6.90 -11.82 2.49
N LEU A 142 5.90 -11.38 3.26
CA LEU A 142 5.01 -12.29 3.99
C LEU A 142 4.09 -13.09 3.07
N PHE A 143 3.63 -12.51 1.95
CA PHE A 143 2.85 -13.24 0.94
C PHE A 143 3.71 -14.28 0.20
N ASP A 144 5.02 -14.02 0.05
CA ASP A 144 5.93 -14.88 -0.70
C ASP A 144 6.34 -16.15 0.08
N ILE A 145 6.25 -16.14 1.43
CA ILE A 145 6.70 -17.26 2.30
C ILE A 145 6.14 -18.63 1.88
N ARG A 146 4.91 -18.67 1.35
CA ARG A 146 4.26 -19.93 0.92
C ARG A 146 4.24 -20.13 -0.60
N GLY A 147 4.59 -19.12 -1.38
CA GLY A 147 4.52 -19.18 -2.84
C GLY A 147 3.11 -19.17 -3.44
N ASP A 148 2.06 -19.23 -2.62
CA ASP A 148 0.67 -19.39 -3.07
C ASP A 148 -0.01 -18.09 -3.53
N SER A 149 0.66 -16.95 -3.36
CA SER A 149 0.05 -15.61 -3.50
C SER A 149 0.76 -14.72 -4.51
N ALA A 150 1.25 -15.28 -5.63
CA ALA A 150 2.01 -14.56 -6.65
C ALA A 150 1.37 -13.22 -7.07
N THR A 151 0.04 -13.20 -7.26
CA THR A 151 -0.69 -11.97 -7.60
C THR A 151 -0.60 -10.91 -6.49
N SER A 152 -0.72 -11.32 -5.22
CA SER A 152 -0.63 -10.41 -4.07
C SER A 152 0.80 -9.86 -3.92
N VAL A 153 1.81 -10.71 -4.13
CA VAL A 153 3.22 -10.30 -4.13
C VAL A 153 3.47 -9.25 -5.21
N ILE A 154 3.01 -9.50 -6.44
CA ILE A 154 3.15 -8.57 -7.56
C ILE A 154 2.45 -7.23 -7.26
N GLN A 155 1.22 -7.25 -6.75
CA GLN A 155 0.50 -6.04 -6.37
C GLN A 155 1.26 -5.22 -5.32
N CYS A 156 1.84 -5.87 -4.32
CA CYS A 156 2.65 -5.18 -3.31
C CYS A 156 3.95 -4.63 -3.92
N LYS A 157 4.66 -5.40 -4.74
CA LYS A 157 5.89 -4.95 -5.45
C LYS A 157 5.61 -3.74 -6.35
N GLN A 158 4.47 -3.71 -7.05
CA GLN A 158 4.05 -2.55 -7.84
C GLN A 158 3.89 -1.28 -7.00
N LYS A 159 3.27 -1.40 -5.83
CA LYS A 159 3.14 -0.27 -4.89
C LYS A 159 4.50 0.17 -4.36
N VAL A 160 5.39 -0.77 -4.04
CA VAL A 160 6.77 -0.45 -3.64
C VAL A 160 7.50 0.33 -4.74
N ALA A 161 7.40 -0.12 -6.00
CA ALA A 161 8.01 0.57 -7.14
C ALA A 161 7.40 1.96 -7.36
N GLN A 162 6.07 2.08 -7.27
CA GLN A 162 5.37 3.35 -7.36
C GLN A 162 5.88 4.36 -6.32
N PHE A 163 5.94 3.95 -5.04
CA PHE A 163 6.43 4.84 -3.99
C PHE A 163 7.93 5.13 -4.12
N SER A 164 8.73 4.17 -4.55
CA SER A 164 10.14 4.40 -4.88
C SER A 164 10.30 5.48 -5.96
N ALA A 165 9.47 5.45 -7.01
CA ALA A 165 9.48 6.47 -8.06
C ALA A 165 9.05 7.85 -7.52
N GLN A 166 8.01 7.93 -6.69
CA GLN A 166 7.57 9.18 -6.06
C GLN A 166 8.66 9.79 -5.16
N LEU A 167 9.42 8.93 -4.45
CA LEU A 167 10.56 9.28 -3.60
C LEU A 167 11.86 9.50 -4.40
N GLN A 168 11.80 9.55 -5.73
CA GLN A 168 12.95 9.73 -6.62
C GLN A 168 14.00 8.61 -6.56
N GLN A 169 13.65 7.46 -6.01
CA GLN A 169 14.48 6.26 -5.99
C GLN A 169 14.30 5.49 -7.31
N TYR A 170 14.54 6.17 -8.44
CA TYR A 170 14.18 5.69 -9.77
C TYR A 170 14.82 4.34 -10.12
N GLN A 171 16.11 4.16 -9.80
CA GLN A 171 16.82 2.90 -10.08
C GLN A 171 16.17 1.69 -9.38
N LYS A 172 15.70 1.88 -8.13
CA LYS A 172 14.99 0.83 -7.39
C LYS A 172 13.62 0.54 -8.03
N ALA A 173 12.90 1.59 -8.43
CA ALA A 173 11.61 1.45 -9.09
C ALA A 173 11.73 0.70 -10.43
N ILE A 174 12.69 1.08 -11.27
CA ILE A 174 12.99 0.45 -12.55
C ILE A 174 13.22 -1.04 -12.37
N LYS A 175 14.15 -1.40 -11.48
CA LYS A 175 14.48 -2.81 -11.21
C LYS A 175 13.25 -3.62 -10.82
N ILE A 176 12.42 -3.10 -9.91
CA ILE A 176 11.21 -3.83 -9.46
C ILE A 176 10.20 -3.99 -10.60
N TYR A 177 9.99 -2.95 -11.43
CA TYR A 177 9.08 -3.04 -12.56
C TYR A 177 9.59 -4.03 -13.63
N GLU A 178 10.87 -4.01 -13.96
CA GLU A 178 11.48 -4.93 -14.94
C GLU A 178 11.44 -6.37 -14.45
N ASP A 179 11.85 -6.63 -13.21
CA ASP A 179 11.77 -7.97 -12.59
C ASP A 179 10.31 -8.47 -12.58
N THR A 180 9.36 -7.59 -12.30
CA THR A 180 7.92 -7.93 -12.31
C THR A 180 7.43 -8.21 -13.73
N ALA A 181 7.86 -7.45 -14.73
CA ALA A 181 7.52 -7.67 -16.13
C ALA A 181 8.04 -9.05 -16.59
N GLN A 182 9.31 -9.36 -16.34
CA GLN A 182 9.94 -10.62 -16.71
C GLN A 182 9.24 -11.82 -16.06
N GLN A 183 8.94 -11.75 -14.76
CA GLN A 183 8.21 -12.80 -14.06
C GLN A 183 6.79 -12.99 -14.60
N SER A 184 6.16 -11.90 -15.03
CA SER A 184 4.77 -11.91 -15.52
C SER A 184 4.63 -12.46 -16.93
N LEU A 185 5.65 -12.37 -17.79
CA LEU A 185 5.64 -12.90 -19.17
C LEU A 185 5.38 -14.41 -19.20
N ASN A 186 5.93 -15.14 -18.23
CA ASN A 186 5.79 -16.58 -18.12
C ASN A 186 4.45 -17.04 -17.52
N ASN A 187 3.56 -16.10 -17.15
CA ASN A 187 2.29 -16.41 -16.51
C ASN A 187 1.12 -15.86 -17.35
N ASN A 188 0.27 -16.77 -17.85
CA ASN A 188 -0.86 -16.41 -18.73
C ASN A 188 -1.87 -15.43 -18.11
N LEU A 189 -2.00 -15.41 -16.78
CA LEU A 189 -2.90 -14.48 -16.07
C LEU A 189 -2.27 -13.11 -15.86
N LEU A 190 -0.93 -13.03 -15.77
CA LEU A 190 -0.19 -11.83 -15.41
C LEU A 190 0.38 -11.08 -16.60
N LYS A 191 0.55 -11.76 -17.75
CA LYS A 191 1.15 -11.18 -18.97
C LYS A 191 0.48 -9.91 -19.47
N TYR A 192 -0.81 -9.74 -19.22
CA TYR A 192 -1.55 -8.54 -19.62
C TYR A 192 -1.10 -7.26 -18.89
N GLY A 193 -0.44 -7.40 -17.73
CA GLY A 193 0.14 -6.29 -16.97
C GLY A 193 1.49 -5.81 -17.49
N VAL A 194 2.20 -6.63 -18.26
CA VAL A 194 3.60 -6.40 -18.66
C VAL A 194 3.81 -5.03 -19.31
N ARG A 195 2.96 -4.66 -20.27
CA ARG A 195 3.05 -3.35 -20.93
C ARG A 195 2.95 -2.17 -19.96
N GLY A 196 2.13 -2.32 -18.90
CA GLY A 196 2.01 -1.31 -17.84
C GLY A 196 3.27 -1.22 -16.97
N TYR A 197 3.91 -2.35 -16.70
CA TYR A 197 5.17 -2.37 -15.94
C TYR A 197 6.30 -1.74 -16.74
N LEU A 198 6.42 -2.07 -18.03
CA LEU A 198 7.42 -1.50 -18.92
C LEU A 198 7.20 0.01 -19.13
N LEU A 199 5.94 0.46 -19.25
CA LEU A 199 5.61 1.89 -19.25
C LEU A 199 6.09 2.57 -17.96
N ASN A 200 5.76 2.01 -16.79
CA ASN A 200 6.12 2.61 -15.51
C ASN A 200 7.65 2.67 -15.32
N SER A 201 8.35 1.63 -15.78
CA SER A 201 9.81 1.60 -15.76
C SER A 201 10.40 2.65 -16.70
N GLY A 202 9.90 2.76 -17.93
CA GLY A 202 10.33 3.76 -18.88
C GLY A 202 10.11 5.20 -18.40
N LEU A 203 8.99 5.48 -17.72
CA LEU A 203 8.77 6.79 -17.10
C LEU A 203 9.81 7.10 -16.01
N CYS A 204 10.23 6.09 -15.24
CA CYS A 204 11.30 6.26 -14.25
C CYS A 204 12.67 6.49 -14.93
N GLU A 205 12.94 5.84 -16.09
CA GLU A 205 14.16 6.09 -16.86
C GLU A 205 14.20 7.53 -17.42
N LEU A 206 13.08 8.03 -17.95
CA LEU A 206 12.98 9.43 -18.38
C LEU A 206 13.29 10.41 -17.23
N CYS A 207 12.85 10.12 -16.00
CA CYS A 207 13.16 10.93 -14.83
C CYS A 207 14.65 10.93 -14.43
N ARG A 208 15.45 9.98 -14.92
CA ARG A 208 16.91 9.97 -14.69
C ARG A 208 17.65 10.95 -15.59
N GLY A 209 17.01 11.39 -16.67
CA GLY A 209 17.56 12.40 -17.58
C GLY A 209 18.65 11.90 -18.54
N ASP A 210 18.84 10.58 -18.65
CA ASP A 210 19.81 9.97 -19.58
C ASP A 210 19.10 9.46 -20.85
N ILE A 211 19.22 10.23 -21.93
CA ILE A 211 18.60 9.93 -23.24
C ILE A 211 19.13 8.64 -23.85
N VAL A 212 20.43 8.38 -23.71
CA VAL A 212 21.02 7.14 -24.23
C VAL A 212 20.48 5.93 -23.46
N ALA A 213 20.34 6.07 -22.15
CA ALA A 213 19.79 5.01 -21.31
C ALA A 213 18.34 4.67 -21.67
N ILE A 214 17.47 5.66 -21.92
CA ILE A 214 16.08 5.38 -22.31
C ILE A 214 15.99 4.70 -23.67
N THR A 215 16.80 5.10 -24.66
CA THR A 215 16.83 4.48 -25.99
C THR A 215 17.25 3.01 -25.90
N ASN A 216 18.35 2.72 -25.21
CA ASN A 216 18.79 1.36 -24.95
C ASN A 216 17.74 0.53 -24.16
N THR A 217 17.03 1.17 -23.26
CA THR A 217 15.95 0.54 -22.47
C THR A 217 14.77 0.16 -23.36
N LEU A 218 14.37 1.02 -24.31
CA LEU A 218 13.29 0.72 -25.23
C LEU A 218 13.65 -0.46 -26.17
N GLU A 219 14.90 -0.57 -26.65
CA GLU A 219 15.38 -1.73 -27.40
C GLU A 219 15.30 -3.01 -26.56
N ARG A 220 15.82 -2.96 -25.33
CA ARG A 220 15.75 -4.10 -24.38
C ARG A 220 14.30 -4.53 -24.09
N TYR A 221 13.35 -3.60 -24.06
CA TYR A 221 11.93 -3.95 -23.84
C TYR A 221 11.31 -4.63 -25.05
N GLN A 222 11.77 -4.31 -26.27
CA GLN A 222 11.37 -5.02 -27.50
C GLN A 222 11.93 -6.46 -27.51
N ASP A 223 13.16 -6.64 -27.05
CA ASP A 223 13.76 -7.98 -26.91
C ASP A 223 13.02 -8.82 -25.86
N LEU A 224 12.61 -8.19 -24.77
CA LEU A 224 11.88 -8.86 -23.69
C LEU A 224 10.46 -9.24 -24.10
N ASP A 225 9.74 -8.34 -24.77
CA ASP A 225 8.40 -8.55 -25.31
C ASP A 225 8.28 -7.92 -26.71
N PRO A 226 8.48 -8.71 -27.79
CA PRO A 226 8.39 -8.20 -29.17
C PRO A 226 7.04 -7.56 -29.50
N THR A 227 5.98 -7.86 -28.75
CA THR A 227 4.66 -7.24 -28.96
C THR A 227 4.59 -5.82 -28.41
N PHE A 228 5.48 -5.46 -27.46
CA PHE A 228 5.50 -4.15 -26.83
C PHE A 228 5.71 -3.00 -27.82
N SER A 229 6.58 -3.19 -28.83
CA SER A 229 6.86 -2.17 -29.86
C SER A 229 5.62 -1.71 -30.64
N ARG A 230 4.56 -2.52 -30.66
CA ARG A 230 3.28 -2.20 -31.32
C ARG A 230 2.27 -1.53 -30.40
N THR A 231 2.62 -1.35 -29.13
CA THR A 231 1.70 -0.77 -28.14
C THR A 231 1.73 0.76 -28.14
N ARG A 232 0.69 1.36 -27.60
CA ARG A 232 0.63 2.81 -27.38
C ARG A 232 1.62 3.25 -26.32
N GLU A 233 1.85 2.40 -25.34
CA GLU A 233 2.78 2.62 -24.23
C GLU A 233 4.22 2.76 -24.74
N TYR A 234 4.64 1.90 -25.68
CA TYR A 234 5.95 2.01 -26.32
C TYR A 234 6.07 3.31 -27.11
N ARG A 235 5.09 3.59 -27.99
CA ARG A 235 5.09 4.82 -28.81
C ARG A 235 5.15 6.06 -27.94
N PHE A 236 4.38 6.08 -26.86
CA PHE A 236 4.38 7.19 -25.91
C PHE A 236 5.78 7.43 -25.31
N LEU A 237 6.48 6.39 -24.84
CA LEU A 237 7.84 6.52 -24.33
C LEU A 237 8.84 6.97 -25.40
N ALA A 238 8.74 6.44 -26.62
CA ALA A 238 9.62 6.80 -27.73
C ALA A 238 9.42 8.27 -28.17
N ASP A 239 8.17 8.73 -28.26
CA ASP A 239 7.85 10.11 -28.63
C ASP A 239 8.30 11.09 -27.53
N LEU A 240 8.18 10.71 -26.23
CA LEU A 240 8.72 11.51 -25.13
C LEU A 240 10.26 11.58 -25.19
N ALA A 241 10.94 10.46 -25.43
CA ALA A 241 12.39 10.43 -25.54
C ALA A 241 12.87 11.30 -26.71
N ALA A 242 12.21 11.21 -27.88
CA ALA A 242 12.51 12.05 -29.02
C ALA A 242 12.27 13.55 -28.75
N SER A 243 11.20 13.90 -27.99
CA SER A 243 10.94 15.29 -27.62
C SER A 243 12.03 15.85 -26.70
N ILE A 244 12.56 15.02 -25.79
CA ILE A 244 13.65 15.41 -24.87
C ILE A 244 14.97 15.55 -25.64
N ASP A 245 15.27 14.63 -26.56
CA ASP A 245 16.47 14.67 -27.40
C ASP A 245 16.53 15.90 -28.27
N ASN A 246 15.37 16.32 -28.82
CA ASN A 246 15.22 17.53 -29.63
C ASN A 246 14.99 18.80 -28.82
N GLU A 247 14.98 18.74 -27.48
CA GLU A 247 14.74 19.86 -26.58
C GLU A 247 13.40 20.59 -26.83
N ASP A 248 12.40 19.85 -27.36
CA ASP A 248 11.09 20.39 -27.77
C ASP A 248 10.04 20.19 -26.63
N VAL A 249 9.94 21.19 -25.77
CA VAL A 249 8.95 21.25 -24.67
C VAL A 249 7.50 21.24 -25.20
N ALA A 250 7.25 21.85 -26.36
CA ALA A 250 5.90 21.90 -26.94
C ALA A 250 5.48 20.51 -27.43
N SER A 251 6.37 19.78 -28.13
CA SER A 251 6.15 18.40 -28.55
C SER A 251 5.95 17.49 -27.34
N PHE A 252 6.79 17.59 -26.32
CA PHE A 252 6.63 16.82 -25.06
C PHE A 252 5.23 17.02 -24.45
N THR A 253 4.80 18.26 -24.32
CA THR A 253 3.49 18.60 -23.75
C THR A 253 2.33 18.05 -24.59
N ARG A 254 2.45 18.12 -25.93
CA ARG A 254 1.46 17.56 -26.87
C ARG A 254 1.36 16.04 -26.74
N VAL A 255 2.50 15.33 -26.70
CA VAL A 255 2.55 13.86 -26.54
C VAL A 255 1.89 13.42 -25.24
N VAL A 256 2.17 14.09 -24.11
CA VAL A 256 1.53 13.81 -22.82
C VAL A 256 0.01 14.01 -22.89
N LYS A 257 -0.45 15.11 -23.52
CA LYS A 257 -1.88 15.43 -23.66
C LYS A 257 -2.60 14.41 -24.55
N GLU A 258 -2.01 14.01 -25.67
CA GLU A 258 -2.56 13.03 -26.61
C GLU A 258 -2.71 11.66 -25.92
N PHE A 259 -1.68 11.17 -25.24
CA PHE A 259 -1.76 9.92 -24.51
C PHE A 259 -2.78 9.99 -23.39
N GLY A 260 -2.80 11.06 -22.59
CA GLY A 260 -3.73 11.28 -21.49
C GLY A 260 -5.20 11.39 -21.91
N SER A 261 -5.47 11.81 -23.18
CA SER A 261 -6.84 11.87 -23.71
C SER A 261 -7.47 10.48 -23.94
N ILE A 262 -6.63 9.46 -24.14
CA ILE A 262 -7.06 8.08 -24.42
C ILE A 262 -6.85 7.16 -23.22
N THR A 263 -5.77 7.37 -22.47
CA THR A 263 -5.36 6.53 -21.35
C THR A 263 -5.26 7.39 -20.09
N HIS A 264 -6.07 7.06 -19.07
CA HIS A 264 -6.00 7.79 -17.80
C HIS A 264 -4.61 7.68 -17.18
N LEU A 265 -3.96 8.83 -16.99
CA LEU A 265 -2.71 8.93 -16.26
C LEU A 265 -3.00 9.12 -14.77
N GLU A 266 -2.58 8.16 -13.95
CA GLU A 266 -2.64 8.27 -12.49
C GLU A 266 -1.80 9.47 -12.00
N SER A 267 -2.23 10.11 -10.91
CA SER A 267 -1.61 11.34 -10.40
C SER A 267 -0.09 11.24 -10.21
N TRP A 268 0.41 10.11 -9.74
CA TRP A 268 1.84 9.91 -9.55
C TRP A 268 2.64 9.89 -10.86
N LYS A 269 2.06 9.35 -11.96
CA LYS A 269 2.67 9.37 -13.30
C LYS A 269 2.70 10.80 -13.84
N SER A 270 1.63 11.55 -13.62
CA SER A 270 1.59 12.98 -13.99
C SER A 270 2.65 13.77 -13.23
N THR A 271 2.91 13.45 -11.98
CA THR A 271 3.99 14.06 -11.18
C THR A 271 5.37 13.73 -11.77
N LEU A 272 5.61 12.50 -12.21
CA LEU A 272 6.87 12.13 -12.85
C LEU A 272 7.05 12.90 -14.18
N LEU A 273 6.01 12.93 -15.01
CA LEU A 273 6.04 13.66 -16.29
C LEU A 273 6.26 15.17 -16.09
N SER A 274 5.68 15.76 -15.03
CA SER A 274 5.96 17.16 -14.67
C SER A 274 7.44 17.36 -14.34
N ARG A 275 8.03 16.48 -13.54
CA ARG A 275 9.46 16.56 -13.20
C ARG A 275 10.36 16.49 -14.44
N VAL A 276 10.03 15.61 -15.38
CA VAL A 276 10.77 15.49 -16.64
C VAL A 276 10.63 16.77 -17.48
N LYS A 277 9.42 17.32 -17.56
CA LYS A 277 9.15 18.56 -18.28
C LYS A 277 9.90 19.74 -17.65
N ASP A 278 9.85 19.88 -16.32
CA ASP A 278 10.54 20.96 -15.60
C ASP A 278 12.07 20.90 -15.84
N ALA A 279 12.64 19.68 -15.87
CA ALA A 279 14.05 19.48 -16.18
C ALA A 279 14.38 19.82 -17.64
N LEU A 280 13.49 19.50 -18.59
CA LEU A 280 13.64 19.86 -19.99
C LEU A 280 13.55 21.37 -20.20
N GLU A 281 12.60 22.05 -19.56
CA GLU A 281 12.46 23.51 -19.60
C GLU A 281 13.71 24.22 -19.06
N ALA A 282 14.25 23.72 -17.92
CA ALA A 282 15.48 24.26 -17.34
C ALA A 282 16.67 24.14 -18.30
N LYS A 283 16.82 22.99 -18.98
CA LYS A 283 17.89 22.76 -19.95
C LYS A 283 17.83 23.74 -21.13
N VAL A 284 16.63 23.93 -21.72
CA VAL A 284 16.42 24.86 -22.85
C VAL A 284 16.75 26.30 -22.43
N MET A 285 16.36 26.74 -21.22
CA MET A 285 16.67 28.09 -20.73
C MET A 285 18.17 28.32 -20.53
N GLU A 286 18.92 27.31 -20.03
CA GLU A 286 20.37 27.41 -19.82
C GLU A 286 21.11 27.56 -21.15
N GLU A 287 20.63 26.95 -22.26
CA GLU A 287 21.24 27.09 -23.58
C GLU A 287 20.95 28.46 -24.22
N ASP A 288 19.72 28.98 -24.02
CA ASP A 288 19.36 30.32 -24.52
C ASP A 288 20.16 31.42 -23.81
N ASP A 289 20.50 31.27 -22.53
CA ASP A 289 21.30 32.24 -21.75
C ASP A 289 22.80 32.23 -22.14
N LEU A 290 23.27 31.18 -22.82
CA LEU A 290 24.68 31.02 -23.28
C LEU A 290 24.93 31.47 -24.73
N THR A 291 23.87 31.80 -25.47
CA THR A 291 23.92 32.24 -26.88
C THR A 291 23.58 33.72 -27.02
#